data_fcdce0de844607b24df0ba7e7ae3b772
#
_entry.id   fcdce0de844607b24df0ba7e7ae3b772
#
_cell.length_a   1.000
_cell.length_b   1.000
_cell.length_c   1.000
_cell.angle_alpha   90.00
_cell.angle_beta   90.00
_cell.angle_gamma   90.00
#
_symmetry.space_group_name_H-M   'P 1'
#
loop_
_entity.id
_entity.type
_entity.pdbx_description
1 polymer ?
#
loop_
_entity_poly.entity_id
_entity_poly.type
_entity_poly.pdbx_seq_one_letter_code
_entity_poly.pdbx_strand_id
1 'polypeptide(L)'
;MFVCGLAYGASRWRHGGIIELLRERLAAKDQQLDEYRERLHLVPARGSEFARLSHAELQTEALKFVSSLREWLASRQAQDSQRQHQQWVAMTRAADEAQKKQLWDAHTGDLISSSAALNNEFDAKFKVKTIVLRDELLTRVQHPDPKAHDHHMYEHPTNPIGMGMVADDLERLARLLR
;
A
#
# COMPACT_ATOMS: atom_id res chain seq x y z
N MET A 1 16.25 46.73 -36.85
CA MET A 1 16.51 45.28 -36.63
C MET A 1 17.02 44.92 -35.23
N PHE A 2 17.36 45.85 -34.33
CA PHE A 2 17.94 45.59 -33.00
C PHE A 2 16.93 45.30 -31.87
N VAL A 3 15.68 45.69 -32.02
CA VAL A 3 14.65 45.58 -30.95
C VAL A 3 14.17 44.14 -30.76
N CYS A 4 14.09 43.33 -31.81
CA CYS A 4 13.64 41.94 -31.73
C CYS A 4 14.67 41.00 -31.00
N GLY A 5 15.95 41.30 -31.10
CA GLY A 5 17.00 40.51 -30.43
C GLY A 5 17.01 40.69 -28.92
N LEU A 6 16.74 41.89 -28.44
CA LEU A 6 16.67 42.20 -27.00
C LEU A 6 15.44 41.56 -26.34
N ALA A 7 14.28 41.57 -27.03
CA ALA A 7 13.06 40.93 -26.53
C ALA A 7 13.19 39.40 -26.43
N TYR A 8 13.86 38.79 -27.43
CA TYR A 8 14.11 37.34 -27.42
C TYR A 8 15.11 36.92 -26.32
N GLY A 9 16.17 37.72 -26.13
CA GLY A 9 17.15 37.47 -25.07
C GLY A 9 16.56 37.62 -23.67
N ALA A 10 15.74 38.64 -23.43
CA ALA A 10 15.03 38.85 -22.15
C ALA A 10 14.00 37.75 -21.86
N SER A 11 13.27 37.28 -22.88
CA SER A 11 12.33 36.15 -22.75
C SER A 11 13.04 34.86 -22.39
N ARG A 12 14.16 34.57 -23.08
CA ARG A 12 14.93 33.35 -22.84
C ARG A 12 15.59 33.34 -21.44
N TRP A 13 16.06 34.49 -20.98
CA TRP A 13 16.62 34.64 -19.64
C TRP A 13 15.56 34.48 -18.55
N ARG A 14 14.37 35.05 -18.78
CA ARG A 14 13.22 34.91 -17.86
C ARG A 14 12.73 33.47 -17.77
N HIS A 15 12.67 32.74 -18.87
CA HIS A 15 12.30 31.31 -18.86
C HIS A 15 13.39 30.44 -18.23
N GLY A 16 14.68 30.76 -18.42
CA GLY A 16 15.78 30.08 -17.76
C GLY A 16 15.70 30.18 -16.24
N GLY A 17 15.44 31.40 -15.71
CA GLY A 17 15.27 31.61 -14.26
C GLY A 17 14.05 30.89 -13.67
N ILE A 18 12.95 30.82 -14.42
CA ILE A 18 11.74 30.07 -13.98
C ILE A 18 12.03 28.56 -13.95
N ILE A 19 12.71 28.04 -14.95
CA ILE A 19 13.08 26.62 -15.00
C ILE A 19 14.02 26.26 -13.86
N GLU A 20 14.98 27.11 -13.55
CA GLU A 20 15.92 26.90 -12.46
C GLU A 20 15.22 26.95 -11.08
N LEU A 21 14.35 27.93 -10.87
CA LEU A 21 13.49 28.00 -9.67
C LEU A 21 12.58 26.77 -9.52
N LEU A 22 12.01 26.26 -10.61
CA LEU A 22 11.17 25.05 -10.58
C LEU A 22 12.00 23.82 -10.27
N ARG A 23 13.24 23.73 -10.77
CA ARG A 23 14.17 22.62 -10.43
C ARG A 23 14.56 22.64 -8.96
N GLU A 24 14.87 23.82 -8.41
CA GLU A 24 15.17 23.98 -6.98
C GLU A 24 13.97 23.61 -6.11
N ARG A 25 12.77 24.01 -6.50
CA ARG A 25 11.54 23.62 -5.79
C ARG A 25 11.26 22.12 -5.86
N LEU A 26 11.50 21.49 -7.00
CA LEU A 26 11.40 20.04 -7.16
C LEU A 26 12.42 19.32 -6.26
N ALA A 27 13.68 19.75 -6.28
CA ALA A 27 14.71 19.16 -5.44
C ALA A 27 14.39 19.32 -3.94
N ALA A 28 13.88 20.50 -3.52
CA ALA A 28 13.46 20.73 -2.14
C ALA A 28 12.25 19.85 -1.74
N LYS A 29 11.32 19.61 -2.68
CA LYS A 29 10.18 18.70 -2.45
C LYS A 29 10.62 17.23 -2.38
N ASP A 30 11.54 16.82 -3.23
CA ASP A 30 12.11 15.48 -3.19
C ASP A 30 12.84 15.24 -1.86
N GLN A 31 13.61 16.24 -1.39
CA GLN A 31 14.26 16.16 -0.07
C GLN A 31 13.24 16.08 1.08
N GLN A 32 12.16 16.88 1.04
CA GLN A 32 11.09 16.79 2.04
C GLN A 32 10.41 15.41 2.02
N LEU A 33 10.19 14.83 0.83
CA LEU A 33 9.63 13.50 0.70
C LEU A 33 10.56 12.44 1.27
N ASP A 34 11.86 12.56 1.05
CA ASP A 34 12.85 11.63 1.60
C ASP A 34 12.93 11.76 3.13
N GLU A 35 12.88 12.99 3.69
CA GLU A 35 12.79 13.20 5.15
C GLU A 35 11.50 12.61 5.75
N TYR A 36 10.35 12.76 5.07
CA TYR A 36 9.11 12.12 5.52
C TYR A 36 9.18 10.60 5.44
N ARG A 37 9.81 10.04 4.40
CA ARG A 37 10.05 8.60 4.27
C ARG A 37 10.94 8.07 5.38
N GLU A 38 12.02 8.78 5.72
CA GLU A 38 12.88 8.42 6.85
C GLU A 38 12.14 8.48 8.19
N ARG A 39 11.38 9.55 8.44
CA ARG A 39 10.59 9.70 9.68
C ARG A 39 9.52 8.63 9.84
N LEU A 40 8.96 8.16 8.72
CA LEU A 40 7.95 7.10 8.68
C LEU A 40 8.58 5.70 8.56
N HIS A 41 9.92 5.60 8.64
CA HIS A 41 10.67 4.37 8.38
C HIS A 41 10.32 3.71 7.03
N LEU A 42 9.91 4.51 6.05
CA LEU A 42 9.64 4.05 4.70
C LEU A 42 10.96 3.95 3.93
N VAL A 43 11.21 2.78 3.36
CA VAL A 43 12.43 2.54 2.56
C VAL A 43 12.44 3.50 1.36
N PRO A 44 13.55 4.23 1.08
CA PRO A 44 13.63 5.08 -0.09
C PRO A 44 13.42 4.26 -1.38
N ALA A 45 12.56 4.71 -2.27
CA ALA A 45 12.26 4.02 -3.51
C ALA A 45 13.51 3.74 -4.38
N ARG A 46 14.53 4.59 -4.27
CA ARG A 46 15.81 4.44 -5.00
C ARG A 46 16.76 3.37 -4.46
N GLY A 47 16.46 2.76 -3.32
CA GLY A 47 17.27 1.70 -2.70
C GLY A 47 16.49 0.41 -2.45
N SER A 48 15.31 0.25 -3.06
CA SER A 48 14.49 -0.94 -2.84
C SER A 48 15.24 -2.20 -3.29
N GLU A 49 15.05 -3.28 -2.56
CA GLU A 49 15.59 -4.61 -2.92
C GLU A 49 15.16 -5.04 -4.33
N PHE A 50 14.06 -4.47 -4.83
CA PHE A 50 13.46 -4.76 -6.14
C PHE A 50 14.05 -3.95 -7.29
N ALA A 51 14.71 -2.81 -7.03
CA ALA A 51 15.22 -1.90 -8.07
C ALA A 51 16.25 -2.55 -8.99
N ARG A 52 16.97 -3.59 -8.51
CA ARG A 52 18.01 -4.30 -9.24
C ARG A 52 17.52 -5.54 -9.99
N LEU A 53 16.29 -5.96 -9.76
CA LEU A 53 15.73 -7.15 -10.39
C LEU A 53 15.39 -6.88 -11.85
N SER A 54 15.58 -7.87 -12.71
CA SER A 54 15.01 -7.86 -14.06
C SER A 54 13.47 -7.90 -14.01
N HIS A 55 12.80 -7.64 -15.13
CA HIS A 55 11.33 -7.71 -15.20
C HIS A 55 10.81 -9.09 -14.80
N ALA A 56 11.43 -10.16 -15.27
CA ALA A 56 11.02 -11.53 -14.96
C ALA A 56 11.24 -11.89 -13.48
N GLU A 57 12.34 -11.45 -12.89
CA GLU A 57 12.62 -11.66 -11.47
C GLU A 57 11.65 -10.85 -10.60
N LEU A 58 11.39 -9.58 -10.94
CA LEU A 58 10.43 -8.74 -10.24
C LEU A 58 9.02 -9.34 -10.30
N GLN A 59 8.59 -9.81 -11.48
CA GLN A 59 7.32 -10.50 -11.65
C GLN A 59 7.23 -11.73 -10.74
N THR A 60 8.27 -12.55 -10.72
CA THR A 60 8.32 -13.76 -9.90
C THR A 60 8.24 -13.44 -8.40
N GLU A 61 9.01 -12.46 -7.93
CA GLU A 61 8.99 -12.03 -6.52
C GLU A 61 7.66 -11.40 -6.14
N ALA A 62 7.04 -10.61 -7.03
CA ALA A 62 5.72 -10.04 -6.80
C ALA A 62 4.65 -11.11 -6.65
N LEU A 63 4.61 -12.09 -7.55
CA LEU A 63 3.64 -13.19 -7.49
C LEU A 63 3.85 -14.08 -6.26
N LYS A 64 5.09 -14.34 -5.87
CA LYS A 64 5.42 -15.06 -4.64
C LYS A 64 4.96 -14.30 -3.40
N PHE A 65 5.18 -12.99 -3.36
CA PHE A 65 4.71 -12.15 -2.28
C PHE A 65 3.18 -12.13 -2.17
N VAL A 66 2.47 -11.99 -3.30
CA VAL A 66 1.00 -12.05 -3.38
C VAL A 66 0.49 -13.38 -2.84
N SER A 67 1.12 -14.50 -3.21
CA SER A 67 0.76 -15.83 -2.69
C SER A 67 0.87 -15.89 -1.17
N SER A 68 2.00 -15.42 -0.62
CA SER A 68 2.23 -15.36 0.83
C SER A 68 1.21 -14.49 1.56
N LEU A 69 0.85 -13.34 0.99
CA LEU A 69 -0.18 -12.46 1.55
C LEU A 69 -1.56 -13.13 1.57
N ARG A 70 -1.95 -13.79 0.47
CA ARG A 70 -3.22 -14.52 0.38
C ARG A 70 -3.29 -15.72 1.33
N GLU A 71 -2.22 -16.47 1.46
CA GLU A 71 -2.13 -17.60 2.40
C GLU A 71 -2.29 -17.12 3.85
N TRP A 72 -1.62 -16.05 4.21
CA TRP A 72 -1.78 -15.42 5.51
C TRP A 72 -3.21 -14.96 5.75
N LEU A 73 -3.83 -14.24 4.80
CA LEU A 73 -5.23 -13.80 4.89
C LEU A 73 -6.19 -14.97 5.06
N ALA A 74 -6.04 -16.02 4.26
CA ALA A 74 -6.88 -17.22 4.34
C ALA A 74 -6.76 -17.91 5.70
N SER A 75 -5.53 -18.02 6.23
CA SER A 75 -5.29 -18.59 7.55
C SER A 75 -5.97 -17.78 8.67
N ARG A 76 -5.88 -16.44 8.60
CA ARG A 76 -6.53 -15.55 9.56
C ARG A 76 -8.05 -15.63 9.48
N GLN A 77 -8.61 -15.61 8.28
CA GLN A 77 -10.06 -15.76 8.08
C GLN A 77 -10.59 -17.10 8.60
N ALA A 78 -9.85 -18.19 8.38
CA ALA A 78 -10.21 -19.50 8.91
C ALA A 78 -10.23 -19.51 10.44
N GLN A 79 -9.22 -18.95 11.09
CA GLN A 79 -9.14 -18.83 12.54
C GLN A 79 -10.29 -17.99 13.11
N ASP A 80 -10.56 -16.82 12.49
CA ASP A 80 -11.64 -15.94 12.93
C ASP A 80 -13.01 -16.59 12.73
N SER A 81 -13.24 -17.26 11.60
CA SER A 81 -14.48 -18.01 11.34
C SER A 81 -14.70 -19.12 12.36
N GLN A 82 -13.66 -19.87 12.71
CA GLN A 82 -13.74 -20.92 13.74
C GLN A 82 -14.09 -20.34 15.12
N ARG A 83 -13.46 -19.22 15.50
CA ARG A 83 -13.70 -18.53 16.76
C ARG A 83 -15.15 -18.00 16.81
N GLN A 84 -15.60 -17.34 15.75
CA GLN A 84 -16.97 -16.83 15.65
C GLN A 84 -18.01 -17.96 15.74
N HIS A 85 -17.75 -19.08 15.07
CA HIS A 85 -18.62 -20.26 15.18
C HIS A 85 -18.73 -20.80 16.62
N GLN A 86 -17.59 -20.92 17.33
CA GLN A 86 -17.59 -21.35 18.73
C GLN A 86 -18.37 -20.39 19.63
N GLN A 87 -18.19 -19.09 19.45
CA GLN A 87 -18.93 -18.07 20.19
C GLN A 87 -20.43 -18.12 19.90
N TRP A 88 -20.80 -18.30 18.63
CA TRP A 88 -22.19 -18.47 18.24
C TRP A 88 -22.84 -19.69 18.90
N VAL A 89 -22.16 -20.83 18.89
CA VAL A 89 -22.65 -22.04 19.58
C VAL A 89 -22.79 -21.81 21.08
N ALA A 90 -21.86 -21.10 21.71
CA ALA A 90 -21.95 -20.75 23.13
C ALA A 90 -23.16 -19.87 23.41
N MET A 91 -23.42 -18.83 22.59
CA MET A 91 -24.58 -17.95 22.72
C MET A 91 -25.92 -18.69 22.56
N THR A 92 -26.01 -19.65 21.62
CA THR A 92 -27.23 -20.45 21.42
C THR A 92 -27.51 -21.42 22.56
N ARG A 93 -26.51 -21.79 23.36
CA ARG A 93 -26.63 -22.69 24.52
C ARG A 93 -26.75 -21.96 25.85
N ALA A 94 -26.74 -20.65 25.86
CA ALA A 94 -26.80 -19.86 27.06
C ALA A 94 -28.17 -20.09 27.79
N ALA A 95 -28.11 -20.27 29.09
CA ALA A 95 -29.28 -20.66 29.91
C ALA A 95 -30.26 -19.51 30.16
N ASP A 96 -29.76 -18.28 30.21
CA ASP A 96 -30.55 -17.10 30.50
C ASP A 96 -30.09 -15.86 29.71
N GLU A 97 -30.86 -14.79 29.76
CA GLU A 97 -30.58 -13.53 29.04
C GLU A 97 -29.36 -12.78 29.60
N ALA A 98 -29.02 -12.94 30.87
CA ALA A 98 -27.84 -12.30 31.45
C ALA A 98 -26.56 -12.94 30.89
N GLN A 99 -26.52 -14.28 30.80
CA GLN A 99 -25.44 -15.02 30.19
C GLN A 99 -25.32 -14.69 28.70
N LYS A 100 -26.44 -14.60 27.97
CA LYS A 100 -26.38 -14.21 26.53
C LYS A 100 -25.80 -12.82 26.37
N LYS A 101 -26.22 -11.87 27.20
CA LYS A 101 -25.66 -10.50 27.15
C LYS A 101 -24.16 -10.50 27.40
N GLN A 102 -23.67 -11.23 28.41
CA GLN A 102 -22.25 -11.33 28.72
C GLN A 102 -21.47 -11.92 27.54
N LEU A 103 -21.97 -12.98 26.91
CA LEU A 103 -21.37 -13.60 25.74
C LEU A 103 -21.35 -12.66 24.53
N TRP A 104 -22.43 -11.86 24.33
CA TRP A 104 -22.50 -10.86 23.28
C TRP A 104 -21.49 -9.73 23.47
N ASP A 105 -21.37 -9.21 24.69
CA ASP A 105 -20.40 -8.17 25.03
C ASP A 105 -18.96 -8.68 24.81
N ALA A 106 -18.67 -9.91 25.22
CA ALA A 106 -17.39 -10.56 24.96
C ALA A 106 -17.12 -10.74 23.45
N HIS A 107 -18.11 -11.20 22.70
CA HIS A 107 -18.02 -11.35 21.25
C HIS A 107 -17.70 -10.02 20.54
N THR A 108 -18.38 -8.95 20.94
CA THR A 108 -18.14 -7.62 20.38
C THR A 108 -16.73 -7.13 20.69
N GLY A 109 -16.26 -7.31 21.92
CA GLY A 109 -14.88 -7.01 22.30
C GLY A 109 -13.84 -7.80 21.48
N ASP A 110 -14.10 -9.09 21.27
CA ASP A 110 -13.25 -9.96 20.46
C ASP A 110 -13.19 -9.53 18.98
N LEU A 111 -14.32 -9.10 18.40
CA LEU A 111 -14.35 -8.59 17.02
C LEU A 111 -13.47 -7.35 16.86
N ILE A 112 -13.58 -6.40 17.79
CA ILE A 112 -12.78 -5.16 17.76
C ILE A 112 -11.29 -5.49 17.91
N SER A 113 -10.95 -6.32 18.89
CA SER A 113 -9.54 -6.68 19.15
C SER A 113 -8.93 -7.52 18.02
N SER A 114 -9.70 -8.44 17.44
CA SER A 114 -9.27 -9.24 16.28
C SER A 114 -9.01 -8.37 15.05
N SER A 115 -9.92 -7.38 14.79
CA SER A 115 -9.73 -6.44 13.69
C SER A 115 -8.48 -5.56 13.89
N ALA A 116 -8.26 -5.05 15.09
CA ALA A 116 -7.07 -4.28 15.41
C ALA A 116 -5.79 -5.13 15.28
N ALA A 117 -5.82 -6.36 15.77
CA ALA A 117 -4.70 -7.29 15.65
C ALA A 117 -4.36 -7.63 14.19
N LEU A 118 -5.39 -7.84 13.36
CA LEU A 118 -5.22 -8.08 11.92
C LEU A 118 -4.51 -6.90 11.24
N ASN A 119 -4.98 -5.67 11.49
CA ASN A 119 -4.39 -4.47 10.90
C ASN A 119 -2.94 -4.26 11.37
N ASN A 120 -2.67 -4.41 12.66
CA ASN A 120 -1.31 -4.30 13.20
C ASN A 120 -0.36 -5.34 12.61
N GLU A 121 -0.84 -6.57 12.42
CA GLU A 121 -0.05 -7.65 11.82
C GLU A 121 0.22 -7.40 10.34
N PHE A 122 -0.77 -6.91 9.59
CA PHE A 122 -0.58 -6.49 8.20
C PHE A 122 0.44 -5.35 8.10
N ASP A 123 0.30 -4.32 8.92
CA ASP A 123 1.21 -3.18 8.95
C ASP A 123 2.66 -3.61 9.23
N ALA A 124 2.85 -4.53 10.17
CA ALA A 124 4.17 -5.01 10.54
C ALA A 124 4.81 -5.93 9.49
N LYS A 125 4.02 -6.77 8.81
CA LYS A 125 4.57 -7.83 7.94
C LYS A 125 4.54 -7.50 6.45
N PHE A 126 3.52 -6.74 5.99
CA PHE A 126 3.22 -6.63 4.57
C PHE A 126 3.20 -5.20 4.05
N LYS A 127 2.73 -4.22 4.82
CA LYS A 127 2.46 -2.86 4.36
C LYS A 127 3.62 -2.22 3.60
N VAL A 128 4.80 -2.16 4.21
CA VAL A 128 5.96 -1.52 3.58
C VAL A 128 6.30 -2.22 2.25
N LYS A 129 6.29 -3.55 2.26
CA LYS A 129 6.63 -4.33 1.07
C LYS A 129 5.58 -4.19 -0.03
N THR A 130 4.29 -4.10 0.30
CA THR A 130 3.22 -3.84 -0.69
C THR A 130 3.42 -2.51 -1.40
N ILE A 131 3.72 -1.43 -0.64
CA ILE A 131 3.92 -0.09 -1.19
C ILE A 131 5.15 -0.05 -2.10
N VAL A 132 6.29 -0.54 -1.62
CA VAL A 132 7.55 -0.54 -2.37
C VAL A 132 7.42 -1.37 -3.65
N LEU A 133 6.79 -2.53 -3.56
CA LEU A 133 6.58 -3.42 -4.71
C LEU A 133 5.65 -2.80 -5.75
N ARG A 134 4.55 -2.17 -5.32
CA ARG A 134 3.64 -1.42 -6.19
C ARG A 134 4.37 -0.32 -6.95
N ASP A 135 5.12 0.51 -6.23
CA ASP A 135 5.81 1.65 -6.83
C ASP A 135 6.84 1.17 -7.85
N GLU A 136 7.58 0.11 -7.56
CA GLU A 136 8.54 -0.50 -8.49
C GLU A 136 7.83 -1.08 -9.73
N LEU A 137 6.72 -1.78 -9.55
CA LEU A 137 5.92 -2.31 -10.65
C LEU A 137 5.40 -1.20 -11.55
N LEU A 138 4.84 -0.13 -10.97
CA LEU A 138 4.30 1.02 -11.71
C LEU A 138 5.36 1.75 -12.52
N THR A 139 6.61 1.86 -12.02
CA THR A 139 7.70 2.49 -12.79
C THR A 139 8.10 1.72 -14.03
N ARG A 140 7.81 0.41 -14.08
CA ARG A 140 8.22 -0.47 -15.18
C ARG A 140 7.10 -0.87 -16.13
N VAL A 141 5.84 -0.67 -15.76
CA VAL A 141 4.69 -0.88 -16.65
C VAL A 141 4.66 0.23 -17.70
N GLN A 142 4.72 -0.12 -18.98
CA GLN A 142 4.79 0.85 -20.09
C GLN A 142 3.52 1.68 -20.28
N HIS A 143 2.38 1.16 -19.84
CA HIS A 143 1.09 1.85 -19.89
C HIS A 143 0.47 1.80 -18.49
N PRO A 144 0.50 2.92 -17.74
CA PRO A 144 -0.18 2.96 -16.44
C PRO A 144 -1.66 2.67 -16.67
N ASP A 145 -2.14 1.60 -16.03
CA ASP A 145 -3.54 1.24 -16.07
C ASP A 145 -4.35 2.32 -15.33
N PRO A 146 -5.35 2.95 -15.98
CA PRO A 146 -6.22 3.91 -15.33
C PRO A 146 -7.02 3.31 -14.15
N LYS A 147 -7.01 1.98 -14.01
CA LYS A 147 -7.58 1.26 -12.87
C LYS A 147 -6.58 1.00 -11.74
N ALA A 148 -5.34 1.52 -11.82
CA ALA A 148 -4.41 1.44 -10.70
C ALA A 148 -5.06 2.04 -9.46
N HIS A 149 -5.28 1.22 -8.45
CA HIS A 149 -5.91 1.65 -7.21
C HIS A 149 -5.10 2.74 -6.53
N ASP A 150 -5.80 3.67 -5.90
CA ASP A 150 -5.21 4.79 -5.20
C ASP A 150 -4.21 4.30 -4.15
N HIS A 151 -3.13 5.04 -3.95
CA HIS A 151 -2.09 4.81 -2.96
C HIS A 151 -2.68 4.61 -1.55
N HIS A 152 -3.75 5.32 -1.23
CA HIS A 152 -4.47 5.23 0.03
C HIS A 152 -4.93 3.79 0.37
N MET A 153 -5.32 2.99 -0.61
CA MET A 153 -5.72 1.59 -0.40
C MET A 153 -4.55 0.72 0.11
N TYR A 154 -3.33 1.04 -0.30
CA TYR A 154 -2.13 0.34 0.17
C TYR A 154 -1.68 0.78 1.55
N GLU A 155 -1.92 2.05 1.89
CA GLU A 155 -1.55 2.60 3.19
C GLU A 155 -2.51 2.17 4.31
N HIS A 156 -3.79 2.03 3.98
CA HIS A 156 -4.86 1.81 4.96
C HIS A 156 -5.87 0.74 4.52
N PRO A 157 -5.44 -0.50 4.25
CA PRO A 157 -6.40 -1.58 4.02
C PRO A 157 -7.00 -2.00 5.37
N THR A 158 -8.17 -1.45 5.69
CA THR A 158 -8.79 -1.53 7.02
C THR A 158 -9.44 -2.87 7.36
N ASN A 159 -9.50 -3.80 6.40
CA ASN A 159 -10.17 -5.09 6.56
C ASN A 159 -9.63 -6.14 5.59
N PRO A 160 -9.96 -7.43 5.76
CA PRO A 160 -9.48 -8.51 4.89
C PRO A 160 -9.79 -8.31 3.41
N ILE A 161 -10.93 -7.67 3.08
CA ILE A 161 -11.33 -7.40 1.69
C ILE A 161 -10.35 -6.38 1.07
N GLY A 162 -10.07 -5.28 1.75
CA GLY A 162 -9.12 -4.28 1.31
C GLY A 162 -7.71 -4.86 1.14
N MET A 163 -7.27 -5.72 2.05
CA MET A 163 -5.98 -6.42 1.94
C MET A 163 -5.96 -7.39 0.76
N GLY A 164 -7.09 -8.07 0.47
CA GLY A 164 -7.26 -8.89 -0.72
C GLY A 164 -7.18 -8.06 -2.01
N MET A 165 -7.80 -6.88 -2.05
CA MET A 165 -7.72 -5.96 -3.18
C MET A 165 -6.29 -5.48 -3.45
N VAL A 166 -5.49 -5.25 -2.39
CA VAL A 166 -4.05 -4.96 -2.54
C VAL A 166 -3.31 -6.12 -3.21
N ALA A 167 -3.60 -7.37 -2.79
CA ALA A 167 -3.00 -8.56 -3.39
C ALA A 167 -3.40 -8.71 -4.87
N ASP A 168 -4.66 -8.46 -5.21
CA ASP A 168 -5.18 -8.57 -6.57
C ASP A 168 -4.58 -7.50 -7.49
N ASP A 169 -4.42 -6.28 -6.98
CA ASP A 169 -3.79 -5.19 -7.73
C ASP A 169 -2.31 -5.44 -8.00
N LEU A 170 -1.56 -5.90 -6.99
CA LEU A 170 -0.16 -6.30 -7.16
C LEU A 170 0.01 -7.43 -8.17
N GLU A 171 -0.87 -8.45 -8.12
CA GLU A 171 -0.85 -9.54 -9.12
C GLU A 171 -1.11 -9.01 -10.52
N ARG A 172 -2.10 -8.13 -10.68
CA ARG A 172 -2.43 -7.51 -11.95
C ARG A 172 -1.24 -6.71 -12.50
N LEU A 173 -0.62 -5.85 -11.68
CA LEU A 173 0.55 -5.08 -12.07
C LEU A 173 1.73 -5.98 -12.46
N ALA A 174 2.00 -7.03 -11.68
CA ALA A 174 3.05 -7.99 -11.98
C ALA A 174 2.83 -8.69 -13.34
N ARG A 175 1.58 -9.03 -13.69
CA ARG A 175 1.24 -9.65 -14.98
C ARG A 175 1.35 -8.69 -16.18
N LEU A 176 1.38 -7.37 -15.95
CA LEU A 176 1.59 -6.37 -16.99
C LEU A 176 3.07 -6.15 -17.34
N LEU A 177 4.00 -6.63 -16.52
CA LEU A 177 5.42 -6.64 -16.85
C LEU A 177 5.68 -7.61 -18.01
N ARG A 178 6.14 -7.07 -19.14
CA ARG A 178 6.51 -7.82 -20.35
C ARG A 178 8.00 -7.72 -20.62
#